data_097760e7b3b6ac04ea6ca21daebc0950
#
_entry.id   097760e7b3b6ac04ea6ca21daebc0950
#
_cell.length_a   1.000
_cell.length_b   1.000
_cell.length_c   1.000
_cell.angle_alpha   90.00
_cell.angle_beta   90.00
_cell.angle_gamma   90.00
#
_symmetry.space_group_name_H-M   'P 1'
#
loop_
_entity.id
_entity.type
_entity.pdbx_description
1 polymer ?
#
loop_
_entity_poly.entity_id
_entity_poly.type
_entity_poly.pdbx_seq_one_letter_code
_entity_poly.pdbx_strand_id
1 'polypeptide(L)'
;MSETDLTESETTPNKSVKEKLHLQNSIAVMWTLLAVLFGAVLYMITEMNPMPILAVGFFSLGLALSLAVIAIVGAIRGPFAGFLAGYIGEQLASIFLSGGIIAFSMYGVAIGFLGLVVGLTTYDFTSGRSLAKLSVLSAIGVTFAALITTVVGLYVEQVAVLVAIGLQLLPFLTIGLPTVILLTPLFARFWVIVSDKIPWPW
;
A
#
# COMPACT_ATOMS: atom_id res chain seq x y z
N MET A 1 -29.91 6.80 -41.62
CA MET A 1 -28.91 6.56 -40.58
C MET A 1 -28.59 7.92 -40.00
N SER A 2 -29.16 8.29 -38.89
CA SER A 2 -29.09 9.63 -38.30
C SER A 2 -27.86 9.77 -37.41
N GLU A 3 -27.16 10.89 -37.58
CA GLU A 3 -25.93 11.29 -36.87
C GLU A 3 -26.12 11.65 -35.39
N THR A 4 -27.12 11.11 -34.72
CA THR A 4 -27.48 11.48 -33.33
C THR A 4 -26.98 10.50 -32.26
N ASP A 5 -26.22 9.45 -32.60
CA ASP A 5 -25.82 8.40 -31.64
C ASP A 5 -24.36 8.47 -31.12
N LEU A 6 -23.64 9.59 -31.34
CA LEU A 6 -22.22 9.69 -30.97
C LEU A 6 -21.90 10.66 -29.81
N THR A 7 -22.85 11.10 -29.02
CA THR A 7 -22.60 12.09 -27.96
C THR A 7 -23.08 11.69 -26.55
N GLU A 8 -23.22 10.42 -26.25
CA GLU A 8 -23.23 9.98 -24.84
C GLU A 8 -21.81 9.57 -24.42
N SER A 9 -20.91 10.56 -24.33
CA SER A 9 -19.75 10.40 -23.47
C SER A 9 -20.28 10.36 -22.03
N GLU A 10 -20.31 9.17 -21.42
CA GLU A 10 -20.52 8.98 -20.00
C GLU A 10 -19.61 9.94 -19.22
N THR A 11 -20.14 11.10 -18.87
CA THR A 11 -19.57 11.96 -17.85
C THR A 11 -19.76 11.23 -16.52
N THR A 12 -18.80 10.40 -16.16
CA THR A 12 -18.69 9.86 -14.81
C THR A 12 -18.78 11.05 -13.84
N PRO A 13 -19.77 11.09 -12.93
CA PRO A 13 -19.96 12.22 -12.02
C PRO A 13 -18.66 12.44 -11.28
N ASN A 14 -18.12 13.66 -11.39
CA ASN A 14 -16.87 14.04 -10.74
C ASN A 14 -17.08 13.97 -9.22
N LYS A 15 -16.73 12.84 -8.62
CA LYS A 15 -16.87 12.63 -7.18
C LYS A 15 -16.10 13.71 -6.42
N SER A 16 -16.76 14.37 -5.49
CA SER A 16 -16.14 15.36 -4.60
C SER A 16 -14.90 14.77 -3.92
N VAL A 17 -13.89 15.59 -3.69
CA VAL A 17 -12.65 15.18 -2.98
C VAL A 17 -12.98 14.53 -1.62
N LYS A 18 -13.99 15.03 -0.91
CA LYS A 18 -14.47 14.47 0.36
C LYS A 18 -15.03 13.04 0.19
N GLU A 19 -15.67 12.77 -0.94
CA GLU A 19 -16.21 11.44 -1.28
C GLU A 19 -15.09 10.45 -1.58
N LYS A 20 -14.05 10.90 -2.31
CA LYS A 20 -12.86 10.09 -2.59
C LYS A 20 -12.03 9.81 -1.33
N LEU A 21 -12.11 10.67 -0.32
CA LEU A 21 -11.39 10.52 0.94
C LEU A 21 -12.20 9.76 2.02
N HIS A 22 -13.43 9.35 1.72
CA HIS A 22 -14.34 8.71 2.69
C HIS A 22 -14.54 9.53 3.99
N LEU A 23 -14.55 10.86 3.89
CA LEU A 23 -14.68 11.78 5.03
C LEU A 23 -16.06 12.43 5.14
N GLN A 24 -17.08 11.85 4.51
CA GLN A 24 -18.41 12.47 4.44
C GLN A 24 -19.21 12.39 5.76
N ASN A 25 -19.04 11.31 6.53
CA ASN A 25 -19.79 11.05 7.76
C ASN A 25 -18.86 10.65 8.91
N SER A 26 -19.22 10.96 10.16
CA SER A 26 -18.48 10.53 11.35
C SER A 26 -18.23 9.03 11.38
N ILE A 27 -19.18 8.23 10.92
CA ILE A 27 -19.09 6.77 10.83
C ILE A 27 -18.03 6.37 9.80
N ALA A 28 -18.00 7.00 8.64
CA ALA A 28 -17.00 6.74 7.60
C ALA A 28 -15.58 7.10 8.07
N VAL A 29 -15.43 8.22 8.80
CA VAL A 29 -14.18 8.63 9.42
C VAL A 29 -13.71 7.61 10.45
N MET A 30 -14.61 7.16 11.33
CA MET A 30 -14.29 6.14 12.34
C MET A 30 -13.80 4.85 11.69
N TRP A 31 -14.48 4.35 10.66
CA TRP A 31 -14.07 3.15 9.92
C TRP A 31 -12.74 3.34 9.19
N THR A 32 -12.48 4.56 8.69
CA THR A 32 -11.19 4.87 8.07
C THR A 32 -10.06 4.85 9.10
N LEU A 33 -10.28 5.43 10.29
CA LEU A 33 -9.31 5.37 11.39
C LEU A 33 -9.06 3.94 11.86
N LEU A 34 -10.11 3.13 12.00
CA LEU A 34 -9.96 1.71 12.34
C LEU A 34 -9.17 0.95 11.28
N ALA A 35 -9.41 1.20 10.00
CA ALA A 35 -8.66 0.58 8.92
C ALA A 35 -7.18 1.02 8.91
N VAL A 36 -6.91 2.29 9.20
CA VAL A 36 -5.53 2.82 9.36
C VAL A 36 -4.82 2.12 10.51
N LEU A 37 -5.43 2.06 11.70
CA LEU A 37 -4.84 1.42 12.86
C LEU A 37 -4.63 -0.08 12.64
N PHE A 38 -5.64 -0.77 12.12
CA PHE A 38 -5.54 -2.19 11.80
C PHE A 38 -4.46 -2.47 10.75
N GLY A 39 -4.42 -1.67 9.69
CA GLY A 39 -3.41 -1.76 8.65
C GLY A 39 -2.00 -1.49 9.18
N ALA A 40 -1.83 -0.49 10.03
CA ALA A 40 -0.55 -0.15 10.66
C ALA A 40 -0.05 -1.28 11.59
N VAL A 41 -0.92 -1.84 12.42
CA VAL A 41 -0.57 -2.96 13.29
C VAL A 41 -0.25 -4.21 12.48
N LEU A 42 -1.03 -4.50 11.44
CA LEU A 42 -0.78 -5.65 10.57
C LEU A 42 0.52 -5.49 9.77
N TYR A 43 0.83 -4.27 9.30
CA TYR A 43 2.12 -3.94 8.71
C TYR A 43 3.26 -4.25 9.70
N MET A 44 3.19 -3.71 10.91
CA MET A 44 4.19 -3.93 11.96
C MET A 44 4.42 -5.43 12.22
N ILE A 45 3.33 -6.20 12.41
CA ILE A 45 3.43 -7.64 12.69
C ILE A 45 4.10 -8.38 11.53
N THR A 46 3.74 -8.06 10.30
CA THR A 46 4.31 -8.73 9.11
C THR A 46 5.75 -8.29 8.83
N GLU A 47 6.12 -7.07 9.17
CA GLU A 47 7.49 -6.57 9.06
C GLU A 47 8.40 -7.22 10.10
N MET A 48 7.93 -7.37 11.34
CA MET A 48 8.69 -8.05 12.41
C MET A 48 8.85 -9.56 12.19
N ASN A 49 7.96 -10.17 11.41
CA ASN A 49 7.95 -11.60 11.12
C ASN A 49 8.04 -11.84 9.61
N PRO A 50 9.15 -11.54 8.96
CA PRO A 50 9.30 -11.79 7.53
C PRO A 50 9.17 -13.30 7.27
N MET A 51 8.24 -13.68 6.38
CA MET A 51 8.08 -15.08 6.00
C MET A 51 9.20 -15.47 5.03
N PRO A 52 10.18 -16.28 5.43
CA PRO A 52 11.24 -16.70 4.55
C PRO A 52 10.68 -17.69 3.49
N ILE A 53 10.86 -17.36 2.20
CA ILE A 53 10.59 -18.28 1.10
C ILE A 53 11.83 -19.14 0.84
N LEU A 54 13.00 -18.53 0.95
CA LEU A 54 14.28 -19.18 0.69
C LEU A 54 15.31 -18.67 1.70
N ALA A 55 15.89 -19.58 2.46
CA ALA A 55 17.01 -19.31 3.32
C ALA A 55 18.22 -20.13 2.82
N VAL A 56 19.24 -19.44 2.27
CA VAL A 56 20.47 -20.07 1.82
C VAL A 56 21.65 -19.38 2.51
N GLY A 57 22.22 -20.03 3.50
CA GLY A 57 23.32 -19.50 4.28
C GLY A 57 22.94 -18.20 5.01
N PHE A 58 23.56 -17.08 4.64
CA PHE A 58 23.28 -15.76 5.24
C PHE A 58 22.17 -14.99 4.53
N PHE A 59 21.62 -15.51 3.41
CA PHE A 59 20.56 -14.86 2.67
C PHE A 59 19.21 -15.50 2.99
N SER A 60 18.29 -14.71 3.52
CA SER A 60 16.88 -15.06 3.61
C SER A 60 16.07 -14.18 2.66
N LEU A 61 15.47 -14.79 1.64
CA LEU A 61 14.49 -14.14 0.79
C LEU A 61 13.13 -14.36 1.43
N GLY A 62 12.49 -13.29 1.87
CA GLY A 62 11.16 -13.32 2.48
C GLY A 62 10.10 -12.67 1.59
N LEU A 63 8.83 -12.99 1.83
CA LEU A 63 7.72 -12.23 1.25
C LEU A 63 7.59 -10.91 2.00
N ALA A 64 7.57 -9.80 1.27
CA ALA A 64 7.29 -8.48 1.81
C ALA A 64 5.76 -8.28 1.99
N LEU A 65 5.15 -9.10 2.85
CA LEU A 65 3.71 -9.07 3.13
C LEU A 65 3.24 -7.70 3.62
N SER A 66 4.08 -7.02 4.37
CA SER A 66 3.85 -5.67 4.89
C SER A 66 3.47 -4.69 3.79
N LEU A 67 4.17 -4.72 2.64
CA LEU A 67 3.87 -3.87 1.50
C LEU A 67 2.51 -4.18 0.87
N ALA A 68 2.14 -5.46 0.76
CA ALA A 68 0.83 -5.86 0.22
C ALA A 68 -0.33 -5.44 1.16
N VAL A 69 -0.10 -5.45 2.48
CA VAL A 69 -1.07 -4.95 3.47
C VAL A 69 -1.35 -3.46 3.26
N ILE A 70 -0.31 -2.63 3.09
CA ILE A 70 -0.50 -1.20 2.86
C ILE A 70 -1.18 -0.93 1.53
N ALA A 71 -0.81 -1.66 0.48
CA ALA A 71 -1.46 -1.55 -0.82
C ALA A 71 -2.97 -1.86 -0.74
N ILE A 72 -3.37 -2.91 -0.02
CA ILE A 72 -4.79 -3.27 0.11
C ILE A 72 -5.58 -2.28 0.98
N VAL A 73 -4.99 -1.72 2.04
CA VAL A 73 -5.62 -0.65 2.83
C VAL A 73 -5.88 0.58 1.97
N GLY A 74 -4.90 0.98 1.15
CA GLY A 74 -5.08 2.05 0.17
C GLY A 74 -6.19 1.76 -0.83
N ALA A 75 -6.23 0.54 -1.37
CA ALA A 75 -7.25 0.12 -2.34
C ALA A 75 -8.68 0.14 -1.77
N ILE A 76 -8.86 -0.23 -0.50
CA ILE A 76 -10.17 -0.32 0.15
C ILE A 76 -10.64 1.05 0.66
N ARG A 77 -9.77 1.83 1.29
CA ARG A 77 -10.12 3.05 2.04
C ARG A 77 -9.60 4.34 1.43
N GLY A 78 -8.92 4.23 0.30
CA GLY A 78 -8.43 5.39 -0.44
C GLY A 78 -7.03 5.87 -0.01
N PRO A 79 -6.54 6.93 -0.68
CA PRO A 79 -5.14 7.32 -0.63
C PRO A 79 -4.68 7.79 0.76
N PHE A 80 -5.55 8.50 1.46
CA PHE A 80 -5.23 9.03 2.78
C PHE A 80 -5.07 7.91 3.82
N ALA A 81 -5.99 6.94 3.81
CA ALA A 81 -5.91 5.79 4.71
C ALA A 81 -4.68 4.93 4.42
N GLY A 82 -4.37 4.68 3.15
CA GLY A 82 -3.19 3.94 2.73
C GLY A 82 -1.89 4.64 3.16
N PHE A 83 -1.81 5.96 2.96
CA PHE A 83 -0.65 6.74 3.39
C PHE A 83 -0.44 6.68 4.90
N LEU A 84 -1.49 6.96 5.69
CA LEU A 84 -1.39 6.95 7.14
C LEU A 84 -1.09 5.56 7.70
N ALA A 85 -1.69 4.51 7.15
CA ALA A 85 -1.42 3.14 7.57
C ALA A 85 0.05 2.76 7.33
N GLY A 86 0.62 3.12 6.18
CA GLY A 86 2.03 2.89 5.87
C GLY A 86 2.96 3.69 6.77
N TYR A 87 2.69 4.98 6.93
CA TYR A 87 3.51 5.86 7.76
C TYR A 87 3.51 5.42 9.24
N ILE A 88 2.33 5.21 9.81
CA ILE A 88 2.18 4.81 11.22
C ILE A 88 2.70 3.38 11.42
N GLY A 89 2.45 2.47 10.47
CA GLY A 89 2.91 1.09 10.53
C GLY A 89 4.43 1.00 10.58
N GLU A 90 5.13 1.77 9.74
CA GLU A 90 6.57 1.86 9.74
C GLU A 90 7.12 2.46 11.04
N GLN A 91 6.47 3.51 11.57
CA GLN A 91 6.84 4.06 12.87
C GLN A 91 6.71 3.04 14.00
N LEU A 92 5.61 2.29 14.02
CA LEU A 92 5.42 1.23 15.01
C LEU A 92 6.48 0.13 14.85
N ALA A 93 6.76 -0.33 13.64
CA ALA A 93 7.79 -1.33 13.39
C ALA A 93 9.17 -0.84 13.86
N SER A 94 9.54 0.40 13.54
CA SER A 94 10.80 1.04 13.95
C SER A 94 10.93 1.12 15.47
N ILE A 95 9.86 1.46 16.20
CA ILE A 95 9.87 1.50 17.67
C ILE A 95 10.19 0.12 18.25
N PHE A 96 9.57 -0.94 17.73
CA PHE A 96 9.76 -2.29 18.23
C PHE A 96 11.12 -2.89 17.82
N LEU A 97 11.61 -2.58 16.61
CA LEU A 97 12.87 -3.14 16.12
C LEU A 97 14.11 -2.40 16.65
N SER A 98 14.05 -1.08 16.76
CA SER A 98 15.19 -0.24 17.18
C SER A 98 15.09 0.30 18.60
N GLY A 99 13.94 0.16 19.26
CA GLY A 99 13.70 0.68 20.61
C GLY A 99 13.65 2.20 20.71
N GLY A 100 13.65 2.90 19.58
CA GLY A 100 13.67 4.37 19.50
C GLY A 100 12.43 4.95 18.82
N ILE A 101 11.92 6.07 19.35
CA ILE A 101 10.88 6.85 18.68
C ILE A 101 11.59 7.81 17.72
N ILE A 102 11.38 7.61 16.41
CA ILE A 102 11.84 8.53 15.39
C ILE A 102 10.75 9.56 15.19
N ALA A 103 11.02 10.83 15.48
CA ALA A 103 10.03 11.91 15.39
C ALA A 103 9.45 12.05 13.96
N PHE A 104 10.26 11.79 12.95
CA PHE A 104 9.84 11.79 11.54
C PHE A 104 10.61 10.70 10.78
N SER A 105 9.87 9.75 10.18
CA SER A 105 10.47 8.68 9.38
C SER A 105 10.27 8.95 7.89
N MET A 106 11.35 9.15 7.17
CA MET A 106 11.33 9.25 5.70
C MET A 106 10.98 7.88 5.06
N TYR A 107 11.37 6.77 5.70
CA TYR A 107 10.94 5.44 5.28
C TYR A 107 9.43 5.28 5.43
N GLY A 108 8.86 5.76 6.54
CA GLY A 108 7.41 5.79 6.73
C GLY A 108 6.69 6.59 5.64
N VAL A 109 7.27 7.72 5.21
CA VAL A 109 6.75 8.49 4.07
C VAL A 109 6.80 7.65 2.79
N ALA A 110 7.90 6.95 2.53
CA ALA A 110 8.04 6.12 1.34
C ALA A 110 7.02 4.97 1.31
N ILE A 111 6.85 4.27 2.43
CA ILE A 111 5.85 3.19 2.56
C ILE A 111 4.42 3.77 2.47
N GLY A 112 4.16 4.92 3.10
CA GLY A 112 2.89 5.64 2.96
C GLY A 112 2.58 5.99 1.52
N PHE A 113 3.59 6.38 0.74
CA PHE A 113 3.44 6.70 -0.68
C PHE A 113 2.95 5.52 -1.52
N LEU A 114 3.37 4.29 -1.21
CA LEU A 114 2.80 3.07 -1.81
C LEU A 114 1.28 3.02 -1.60
N GLY A 115 0.82 3.14 -0.36
CA GLY A 115 -0.61 3.13 -0.05
C GLY A 115 -1.39 4.29 -0.69
N LEU A 116 -0.77 5.48 -0.76
CA LEU A 116 -1.33 6.64 -1.43
C LEU A 116 -1.55 6.36 -2.92
N VAL A 117 -0.51 5.92 -3.65
CA VAL A 117 -0.57 5.65 -5.10
C VAL A 117 -1.67 4.63 -5.41
N VAL A 118 -1.71 3.54 -4.67
CA VAL A 118 -2.74 2.51 -4.85
C VAL A 118 -4.13 3.08 -4.57
N GLY A 119 -4.28 3.88 -3.52
CA GLY A 119 -5.56 4.47 -3.12
C GLY A 119 -6.11 5.56 -4.06
N LEU A 120 -5.33 6.08 -5.02
CA LEU A 120 -5.79 7.12 -5.94
C LEU A 120 -6.92 6.68 -6.86
N THR A 121 -7.12 5.39 -7.05
CA THR A 121 -8.14 4.85 -7.93
C THR A 121 -9.12 3.96 -7.18
N THR A 122 -10.33 3.83 -7.72
CA THR A 122 -11.34 2.90 -7.22
C THR A 122 -11.18 1.55 -7.93
N TYR A 123 -11.50 0.47 -7.20
CA TYR A 123 -11.39 -0.89 -7.69
C TYR A 123 -12.69 -1.65 -7.51
N ASP A 124 -13.01 -2.45 -8.52
CA ASP A 124 -13.99 -3.52 -8.41
C ASP A 124 -13.23 -4.84 -8.21
N PHE A 125 -13.22 -5.33 -6.99
CA PHE A 125 -12.46 -6.53 -6.62
C PHE A 125 -13.05 -7.83 -7.17
N THR A 126 -14.21 -7.79 -7.79
CA THR A 126 -14.81 -8.94 -8.48
C THR A 126 -14.30 -9.10 -9.89
N SER A 127 -13.90 -8.00 -10.54
CA SER A 127 -13.42 -7.96 -11.91
C SER A 127 -11.93 -8.26 -12.04
N GLY A 128 -11.56 -9.22 -12.89
CA GLY A 128 -10.15 -9.55 -13.16
C GLY A 128 -9.35 -8.37 -13.74
N ARG A 129 -9.99 -7.52 -14.56
CA ARG A 129 -9.36 -6.32 -15.12
C ARG A 129 -9.00 -5.30 -14.05
N SER A 130 -9.87 -5.13 -13.07
CA SER A 130 -9.62 -4.22 -11.95
C SER A 130 -8.54 -4.76 -11.00
N LEU A 131 -8.47 -6.08 -10.80
CA LEU A 131 -7.39 -6.71 -10.05
C LEU A 131 -6.04 -6.57 -10.76
N ALA A 132 -5.98 -6.69 -12.09
CA ALA A 132 -4.77 -6.41 -12.86
C ALA A 132 -4.34 -4.93 -12.72
N LYS A 133 -5.28 -3.98 -12.77
CA LYS A 133 -5.03 -2.57 -12.49
C LYS A 133 -4.45 -2.36 -11.09
N LEU A 134 -4.99 -3.06 -10.09
CA LEU A 134 -4.51 -3.02 -8.71
C LEU A 134 -3.06 -3.51 -8.62
N SER A 135 -2.71 -4.63 -9.26
CA SER A 135 -1.34 -5.14 -9.32
C SER A 135 -0.37 -4.14 -9.94
N VAL A 136 -0.75 -3.52 -11.07
CA VAL A 136 0.09 -2.52 -11.75
C VAL A 136 0.32 -1.29 -10.87
N LEU A 137 -0.74 -0.76 -10.24
CA LEU A 137 -0.60 0.41 -9.37
C LEU A 137 0.18 0.09 -8.10
N SER A 138 0.05 -1.11 -7.56
CA SER A 138 0.89 -1.57 -6.44
C SER A 138 2.36 -1.67 -6.84
N ALA A 139 2.66 -2.18 -8.03
CA ALA A 139 4.02 -2.23 -8.56
C ALA A 139 4.62 -0.81 -8.74
N ILE A 140 3.85 0.12 -9.30
CA ILE A 140 4.26 1.53 -9.42
C ILE A 140 4.51 2.12 -8.02
N GLY A 141 3.62 1.90 -7.07
CA GLY A 141 3.75 2.39 -5.69
C GLY A 141 5.02 1.87 -5.00
N VAL A 142 5.31 0.57 -5.13
CA VAL A 142 6.56 -0.03 -4.59
C VAL A 142 7.79 0.56 -5.27
N THR A 143 7.74 0.77 -6.58
CA THR A 143 8.87 1.38 -7.30
C THR A 143 9.15 2.80 -6.80
N PHE A 144 8.12 3.61 -6.58
CA PHE A 144 8.29 4.93 -5.97
C PHE A 144 8.81 4.85 -4.53
N ALA A 145 8.29 3.94 -3.72
CA ALA A 145 8.79 3.72 -2.36
C ALA A 145 10.29 3.35 -2.38
N ALA A 146 10.70 2.43 -3.25
CA ALA A 146 12.08 2.04 -3.43
C ALA A 146 12.99 3.21 -3.85
N LEU A 147 12.54 4.05 -4.76
CA LEU A 147 13.29 5.23 -5.18
C LEU A 147 13.43 6.26 -4.04
N ILE A 148 12.34 6.52 -3.31
CA ILE A 148 12.36 7.45 -2.17
C ILE A 148 13.32 6.93 -1.10
N THR A 149 13.23 5.66 -0.69
CA THR A 149 14.12 5.08 0.34
C THR A 149 15.58 5.12 -0.10
N THR A 150 15.87 4.83 -1.37
CA THR A 150 17.23 4.88 -1.92
C THR A 150 17.80 6.31 -1.91
N VAL A 151 17.00 7.29 -2.33
CA VAL A 151 17.39 8.71 -2.30
C VAL A 151 17.63 9.18 -0.87
N VAL A 152 16.77 8.80 0.07
CA VAL A 152 16.94 9.11 1.50
C VAL A 152 18.23 8.49 2.02
N GLY A 153 18.50 7.21 1.75
CA GLY A 153 19.74 6.55 2.13
C GLY A 153 20.98 7.28 1.61
N LEU A 154 20.96 7.70 0.35
CA LEU A 154 22.11 8.36 -0.27
C LEU A 154 22.35 9.78 0.27
N TYR A 155 21.32 10.60 0.40
CA TYR A 155 21.46 12.03 0.65
C TYR A 155 21.21 12.43 2.10
N VAL A 156 20.38 11.70 2.83
CA VAL A 156 20.06 12.00 4.24
C VAL A 156 20.92 11.17 5.17
N GLU A 157 20.98 9.86 4.94
CA GLU A 157 21.77 8.94 5.78
C GLU A 157 23.23 8.83 5.33
N GLN A 158 23.57 9.37 4.16
CA GLN A 158 24.90 9.40 3.57
C GLN A 158 25.54 8.01 3.47
N VAL A 159 24.75 6.98 3.23
CA VAL A 159 25.27 5.63 3.01
C VAL A 159 25.95 5.52 1.65
N ALA A 160 26.92 4.62 1.54
CA ALA A 160 27.62 4.39 0.28
C ALA A 160 26.64 3.95 -0.82
N VAL A 161 26.86 4.40 -2.06
CA VAL A 161 25.98 4.10 -3.22
C VAL A 161 25.71 2.60 -3.37
N LEU A 162 26.73 1.77 -3.18
CA LEU A 162 26.61 0.32 -3.27
C LEU A 162 25.66 -0.23 -2.19
N VAL A 163 25.68 0.33 -0.99
CA VAL A 163 24.80 -0.04 0.13
C VAL A 163 23.37 0.40 -0.15
N ALA A 164 23.16 1.64 -0.60
CA ALA A 164 21.82 2.14 -0.95
C ALA A 164 21.18 1.31 -2.08
N ILE A 165 21.93 0.98 -3.12
CA ILE A 165 21.42 0.15 -4.21
C ILE A 165 21.22 -1.30 -3.74
N GLY A 166 22.21 -1.90 -3.07
CA GLY A 166 22.20 -3.32 -2.71
C GLY A 166 21.23 -3.67 -1.58
N LEU A 167 21.11 -2.82 -0.55
CA LEU A 167 20.31 -3.12 0.63
C LEU A 167 18.98 -2.36 0.70
N GLN A 168 18.80 -1.31 -0.10
CA GLN A 168 17.53 -0.57 -0.13
C GLN A 168 16.78 -0.80 -1.45
N LEU A 169 17.37 -0.47 -2.61
CA LEU A 169 16.68 -0.55 -3.89
C LEU A 169 16.38 -2.00 -4.29
N LEU A 170 17.41 -2.85 -4.31
CA LEU A 170 17.29 -4.23 -4.80
C LEU A 170 16.26 -5.07 -4.04
N PRO A 171 16.18 -5.07 -2.71
CA PRO A 171 15.15 -5.83 -1.99
C PRO A 171 13.72 -5.40 -2.34
N PHE A 172 13.45 -4.10 -2.49
CA PHE A 172 12.14 -3.62 -2.92
C PHE A 172 11.79 -4.13 -4.32
N LEU A 173 12.74 -4.11 -5.26
CA LEU A 173 12.48 -4.53 -6.64
C LEU A 173 12.44 -6.05 -6.78
N THR A 174 13.29 -6.79 -6.09
CA THR A 174 13.39 -8.25 -6.24
C THR A 174 12.38 -9.03 -5.41
N ILE A 175 12.04 -8.52 -4.23
CA ILE A 175 11.12 -9.17 -3.29
C ILE A 175 9.79 -8.41 -3.19
N GLY A 176 9.87 -7.11 -2.96
CA GLY A 176 8.69 -6.26 -2.75
C GLY A 176 7.78 -6.23 -3.97
N LEU A 177 8.34 -5.99 -5.15
CA LEU A 177 7.57 -5.87 -6.38
C LEU A 177 6.83 -7.17 -6.76
N PRO A 178 7.46 -8.36 -6.84
CA PRO A 178 6.72 -9.60 -7.07
C PRO A 178 5.69 -9.88 -5.99
N THR A 179 6.01 -9.59 -4.72
CA THR A 179 5.09 -9.79 -3.61
C THR A 179 3.81 -9.00 -3.79
N VAL A 180 3.89 -7.69 -4.07
CA VAL A 180 2.68 -6.87 -4.21
C VAL A 180 1.89 -7.19 -5.46
N ILE A 181 2.55 -7.55 -6.57
CA ILE A 181 1.88 -7.95 -7.82
C ILE A 181 1.01 -9.18 -7.59
N LEU A 182 1.49 -10.15 -6.80
CA LEU A 182 0.81 -11.40 -6.57
C LEU A 182 -0.16 -11.34 -5.38
N LEU A 183 0.28 -10.80 -4.25
CA LEU A 183 -0.49 -10.87 -3.00
C LEU A 183 -1.56 -9.79 -2.88
N THR A 184 -1.35 -8.59 -3.45
CA THR A 184 -2.37 -7.54 -3.35
C THR A 184 -3.70 -7.95 -4.01
N PRO A 185 -3.74 -8.50 -5.25
CA PRO A 185 -4.99 -8.98 -5.82
C PRO A 185 -5.55 -10.21 -5.09
N LEU A 186 -4.70 -11.06 -4.51
CA LEU A 186 -5.13 -12.19 -3.68
C LEU A 186 -5.86 -11.70 -2.42
N PHE A 187 -5.28 -10.73 -1.70
CA PHE A 187 -5.90 -10.12 -0.54
C PHE A 187 -7.17 -9.37 -0.88
N ALA A 188 -7.22 -8.72 -2.05
CA ALA A 188 -8.44 -8.07 -2.54
C ALA A 188 -9.58 -9.09 -2.76
N ARG A 189 -9.27 -10.25 -3.32
CA ARG A 189 -10.24 -11.36 -3.46
C ARG A 189 -10.68 -11.89 -2.11
N PHE A 190 -9.75 -12.10 -1.20
CA PHE A 190 -10.06 -12.55 0.16
C PHE A 190 -10.96 -11.53 0.88
N TRP A 191 -10.69 -10.22 0.70
CA TRP A 191 -11.51 -9.16 1.23
C TRP A 191 -12.97 -9.25 0.77
N VAL A 192 -13.24 -9.54 -0.50
CA VAL A 192 -14.62 -9.72 -1.00
C VAL A 192 -15.32 -10.82 -0.23
N ILE A 193 -14.67 -11.98 -0.05
CA ILE A 193 -15.26 -13.13 0.67
C ILE A 193 -15.59 -12.77 2.13
N VAL A 194 -14.75 -11.96 2.77
CA VAL A 194 -14.94 -11.52 4.16
C VAL A 194 -16.01 -10.43 4.25
N SER A 195 -15.98 -9.46 3.33
CA SER A 195 -16.92 -8.33 3.33
C SER A 195 -18.37 -8.76 3.11
N ASP A 196 -18.60 -9.80 2.30
CA ASP A 196 -19.95 -10.33 2.07
C ASP A 196 -20.57 -10.97 3.33
N LYS A 197 -19.74 -11.38 4.28
CA LYS A 197 -20.19 -12.02 5.53
C LYS A 197 -20.39 -11.03 6.68
N ILE A 198 -19.87 -9.82 6.57
CA ILE A 198 -19.93 -8.80 7.62
C ILE A 198 -20.83 -7.68 7.13
N PRO A 199 -21.92 -7.36 7.84
CA PRO A 199 -22.79 -6.22 7.50
C PRO A 199 -22.04 -4.92 7.79
N TRP A 200 -21.27 -4.44 6.81
CA TRP A 200 -20.56 -3.17 6.91
C TRP A 200 -21.53 -2.00 6.70
N PRO A 201 -21.51 -0.98 7.55
CA PRO A 201 -22.24 0.26 7.31
C PRO A 201 -21.47 1.12 6.29
N TRP A 202 -21.76 0.93 5.04
CA TRP A 202 -21.23 1.79 3.95
C TRP A 202 -22.04 3.06 3.79
#